data_beeb35746ab2afcfb7cddac37f31413b
#
_entry.id   beeb35746ab2afcfb7cddac37f31413b
#
_cell.length_a   1.000
_cell.length_b   1.000
_cell.length_c   1.000
_cell.angle_alpha   90.00
_cell.angle_beta   90.00
_cell.angle_gamma   90.00
#
_symmetry.space_group_name_H-M   'P 1'
#
loop_
_entity.id
_entity.type
_entity.pdbx_description
1 polymer ?
#
loop_
_entity_poly.entity_id
_entity_poly.type
_entity_poly.pdbx_seq_one_letter_code
_entity_poly.pdbx_strand_id
1 'polypeptide(L)'
;MDEKQTGPLEEQFRTDVNWFFCVAALSAFNSVGWFFNVDWIFAIGLGISQLFHGIMLGMTTGASADSQMVGQVVSLVFGLVAAGFFALLGVFSRKEIAPVYVLGMVLYGLDGVLLLLFQDWLGVGVHVLALLYLARGYQTIRKLKEIGSAMPSPELVNV
;
A
#
# COMPACT_ATOMS: atom_id res chain seq x y z
N MET A 1 -27.41 1.28 -16.69
CA MET A 1 -26.51 0.45 -15.88
C MET A 1 -27.39 -0.29 -14.89
N ASP A 2 -27.38 -1.61 -14.84
CA ASP A 2 -28.19 -2.34 -13.87
C ASP A 2 -27.46 -2.28 -12.51
N GLU A 3 -27.83 -1.29 -11.71
CA GLU A 3 -27.29 -0.97 -10.38
C GLU A 3 -27.27 -2.18 -9.43
N LYS A 4 -28.15 -3.16 -9.69
CA LYS A 4 -28.23 -4.41 -8.92
C LYS A 4 -27.05 -5.37 -9.20
N GLN A 5 -26.39 -5.27 -10.37
CA GLN A 5 -25.29 -6.15 -10.73
C GLN A 5 -23.92 -5.54 -10.41
N THR A 6 -23.78 -4.23 -10.53
CA THR A 6 -22.48 -3.56 -10.32
C THR A 6 -22.28 -3.10 -8.88
N GLY A 7 -23.33 -2.74 -8.16
CA GLY A 7 -23.24 -2.24 -6.79
C GLY A 7 -22.41 -3.10 -5.82
N PRO A 8 -22.64 -4.42 -5.73
CA PRO A 8 -21.86 -5.29 -4.86
C PRO A 8 -20.37 -5.39 -5.26
N LEU A 9 -20.08 -5.34 -6.59
CA LEU A 9 -18.71 -5.37 -7.10
C LEU A 9 -17.98 -4.04 -6.81
N GLU A 10 -18.66 -2.92 -6.94
CA GLU A 10 -18.10 -1.60 -6.63
C GLU A 10 -17.78 -1.48 -5.13
N GLU A 11 -18.67 -1.96 -4.25
CA GLU A 11 -18.43 -1.98 -2.82
C GLU A 11 -17.25 -2.87 -2.45
N GLN A 12 -17.17 -4.07 -3.03
CA GLN A 12 -16.03 -4.96 -2.87
C GLN A 12 -14.74 -4.29 -3.33
N PHE A 13 -14.73 -3.65 -4.49
CA PHE A 13 -13.58 -2.95 -5.01
C PHE A 13 -13.13 -1.83 -4.06
N ARG A 14 -14.07 -1.02 -3.56
CA ARG A 14 -13.76 0.05 -2.59
C ARG A 14 -13.13 -0.48 -1.32
N THR A 15 -13.60 -1.63 -0.83
CA THR A 15 -13.03 -2.30 0.34
C THR A 15 -11.61 -2.77 0.06
N ASP A 16 -11.38 -3.39 -1.09
CA ASP A 16 -10.09 -3.96 -1.44
C ASP A 16 -9.04 -2.87 -1.72
N VAL A 17 -9.41 -1.76 -2.38
CA VAL A 17 -8.49 -0.64 -2.62
C VAL A 17 -8.10 0.10 -1.35
N ASN A 18 -8.90 0.01 -0.30
CA ASN A 18 -8.59 0.63 1.00
C ASN A 18 -7.33 0.03 1.64
N TRP A 19 -6.90 -1.16 1.24
CA TRP A 19 -5.64 -1.74 1.72
C TRP A 19 -4.42 -0.86 1.40
N PHE A 20 -4.41 -0.12 0.29
CA PHE A 20 -3.35 0.86 0.02
C PHE A 20 -3.28 1.94 1.10
N PHE A 21 -4.44 2.42 1.57
CA PHE A 21 -4.50 3.44 2.62
C PHE A 21 -4.17 2.85 3.99
N CYS A 22 -4.58 1.61 4.27
CA CYS A 22 -4.20 0.93 5.51
C CYS A 22 -2.67 0.77 5.59
N VAL A 23 -2.03 0.29 4.52
CA VAL A 23 -0.58 0.17 4.43
C VAL A 23 0.09 1.53 4.62
N ALA A 24 -0.38 2.57 3.92
CA ALA A 24 0.16 3.92 4.03
C ALA A 24 0.04 4.48 5.45
N ALA A 25 -1.13 4.38 6.06
CA ALA A 25 -1.38 4.89 7.42
C ALA A 25 -0.52 4.19 8.46
N LEU A 26 -0.43 2.85 8.40
CA LEU A 26 0.37 2.09 9.36
C LEU A 26 1.87 2.30 9.15
N SER A 27 2.32 2.48 7.89
CA SER A 27 3.71 2.83 7.61
C SER A 27 4.08 4.21 8.14
N ALA A 28 3.20 5.20 7.98
CA ALA A 28 3.38 6.52 8.55
C ALA A 28 3.42 6.45 10.07
N PHE A 29 2.50 5.68 10.68
CA PHE A 29 2.45 5.49 12.13
C PHE A 29 3.72 4.84 12.66
N ASN A 30 4.22 3.79 12.01
CA ASN A 30 5.49 3.15 12.37
C ASN A 30 6.66 4.13 12.28
N SER A 31 6.74 4.94 11.22
CA SER A 31 7.82 5.93 11.05
C SER A 31 7.82 6.97 12.17
N VAL A 32 6.65 7.43 12.59
CA VAL A 32 6.48 8.33 13.73
C VAL A 32 6.85 7.62 15.05
N GLY A 33 6.42 6.37 15.23
CA GLY A 33 6.74 5.56 16.41
C GLY A 33 8.26 5.41 16.59
N TRP A 34 9.00 5.10 15.53
CA TRP A 34 10.46 5.01 15.58
C TRP A 34 11.14 6.34 15.91
N PHE A 35 10.62 7.45 15.39
CA PHE A 35 11.14 8.77 15.72
C PHE A 35 11.02 9.08 17.24
N PHE A 36 9.95 8.61 17.88
CA PHE A 36 9.74 8.77 19.32
C PHE A 36 10.29 7.61 20.16
N ASN A 37 11.05 6.69 19.57
CA ASN A 37 11.59 5.49 20.23
C ASN A 37 10.52 4.65 20.92
N VAL A 38 9.37 4.48 20.26
CA VAL A 38 8.29 3.62 20.75
C VAL A 38 8.58 2.17 20.39
N ASP A 39 8.55 1.27 21.36
CA ASP A 39 8.97 -0.13 21.21
C ASP A 39 7.97 -1.00 20.42
N TRP A 40 6.79 -0.51 20.11
CA TRP A 40 5.77 -1.26 19.40
C TRP A 40 5.71 -0.84 17.92
N ILE A 41 5.96 -1.81 17.08
CA ILE A 41 5.93 -1.68 15.63
C ILE A 41 4.76 -2.50 15.11
N PHE A 42 3.95 -1.90 14.24
CA PHE A 42 2.90 -2.67 13.57
C PHE A 42 3.50 -3.53 12.46
N ALA A 43 3.13 -4.80 12.44
CA ALA A 43 3.54 -5.74 11.39
C ALA A 43 3.03 -5.35 9.99
N ILE A 44 2.02 -4.46 9.91
CA ILE A 44 1.46 -3.95 8.67
C ILE A 44 2.11 -2.61 8.37
N GLY A 45 3.17 -2.60 7.59
CA GLY A 45 3.86 -1.38 7.17
C GLY A 45 4.76 -1.69 5.99
N LEU A 46 5.47 -0.68 5.50
CA LEU A 46 6.43 -0.86 4.41
C LEU A 46 7.77 -1.31 4.97
N GLY A 47 8.26 -2.48 4.50
CA GLY A 47 9.55 -3.04 4.85
C GLY A 47 10.71 -2.15 4.43
N ILE A 48 10.57 -1.43 3.31
CA ILE A 48 11.57 -0.47 2.85
C ILE A 48 11.81 0.66 3.87
N SER A 49 10.76 1.10 4.57
CA SER A 49 10.89 2.11 5.63
C SER A 49 11.65 1.56 6.85
N GLN A 50 11.39 0.29 7.20
CA GLN A 50 12.10 -0.41 8.28
C GLN A 50 13.58 -0.59 7.93
N LEU A 51 13.86 -1.06 6.71
CA LEU A 51 15.23 -1.20 6.21
C LEU A 51 16.00 0.12 6.27
N PHE A 52 15.38 1.19 5.77
CA PHE A 52 16.01 2.50 5.74
C PHE A 52 16.29 3.03 7.16
N HIS A 53 15.34 2.86 8.08
CA HIS A 53 15.54 3.20 9.50
C HIS A 53 16.70 2.40 10.11
N GLY A 54 16.75 1.09 9.88
CA GLY A 54 17.84 0.23 10.37
C GLY A 54 19.22 0.66 9.83
N ILE A 55 19.30 1.04 8.55
CA ILE A 55 20.53 1.58 7.95
C ILE A 55 20.95 2.89 8.63
N MET A 56 20.03 3.84 8.79
CA MET A 56 20.32 5.11 9.45
C MET A 56 20.75 4.92 10.90
N LEU A 57 20.08 4.05 11.64
CA LEU A 57 20.46 3.70 13.01
C LEU A 57 21.88 3.12 13.05
N GLY A 58 22.20 2.15 12.18
CA GLY A 58 23.52 1.54 12.10
C GLY A 58 24.63 2.54 11.78
N MET A 59 24.36 3.48 10.87
CA MET A 59 25.32 4.53 10.48
C MET A 59 25.56 5.57 11.58
N THR A 60 24.58 5.81 12.45
CA THR A 60 24.66 6.83 13.49
C THR A 60 24.94 6.26 14.88
N THR A 61 25.00 4.93 15.03
CA THR A 61 25.34 4.27 16.30
C THR A 61 26.76 4.66 16.71
N GLY A 62 26.91 5.17 17.95
CA GLY A 62 28.19 5.66 18.46
C GLY A 62 28.61 7.06 18.00
N ALA A 63 27.82 7.69 17.13
CA ALA A 63 28.02 9.08 16.73
C ALA A 63 27.48 10.07 17.78
N SER A 64 27.72 11.39 17.58
CA SER A 64 27.16 12.42 18.45
C SER A 64 25.63 12.40 18.49
N ALA A 65 25.03 12.94 19.55
CA ALA A 65 23.56 13.03 19.70
C ALA A 65 22.93 13.77 18.51
N ASP A 66 23.60 14.82 18.01
CA ASP A 66 23.12 15.58 16.84
C ASP A 66 23.08 14.71 15.57
N SER A 67 24.10 13.86 15.36
CA SER A 67 24.15 12.95 14.21
C SER A 67 23.04 11.88 14.30
N GLN A 68 22.78 11.35 15.50
CA GLN A 68 21.70 10.41 15.74
C GLN A 68 20.33 11.04 15.46
N MET A 69 20.12 12.28 15.92
CA MET A 69 18.89 13.01 15.66
C MET A 69 18.68 13.27 14.16
N VAL A 70 19.72 13.64 13.45
CA VAL A 70 19.66 13.80 11.99
C VAL A 70 19.27 12.49 11.31
N GLY A 71 19.85 11.36 11.71
CA GLY A 71 19.47 10.02 11.20
C GLY A 71 18.01 9.68 11.43
N GLN A 72 17.48 9.98 12.63
CA GLN A 72 16.07 9.78 12.95
C GLN A 72 15.15 10.66 12.11
N VAL A 73 15.46 11.95 11.95
CA VAL A 73 14.67 12.88 11.12
C VAL A 73 14.66 12.43 9.66
N VAL A 74 15.81 12.04 9.11
CA VAL A 74 15.92 11.56 7.72
C VAL A 74 15.09 10.28 7.53
N SER A 75 15.14 9.35 8.49
CA SER A 75 14.31 8.13 8.48
C SER A 75 12.82 8.44 8.54
N LEU A 76 12.42 9.37 9.39
CA LEU A 76 11.02 9.81 9.49
C LEU A 76 10.52 10.38 8.15
N VAL A 77 11.29 11.31 7.57
CA VAL A 77 10.93 11.94 6.28
C VAL A 77 10.81 10.88 5.19
N PHE A 78 11.80 9.98 5.09
CA PHE A 78 11.76 8.88 4.11
C PHE A 78 10.50 8.01 4.28
N GLY A 79 10.21 7.58 5.50
CA GLY A 79 9.04 6.74 5.79
C GLY A 79 7.72 7.43 5.47
N LEU A 80 7.59 8.73 5.79
CA LEU A 80 6.40 9.52 5.45
C LEU A 80 6.25 9.73 3.93
N VAL A 81 7.35 9.93 3.19
CA VAL A 81 7.34 10.03 1.73
C VAL A 81 6.90 8.70 1.12
N ALA A 82 7.44 7.57 1.59
CA ALA A 82 7.05 6.25 1.12
C ALA A 82 5.56 5.96 1.40
N ALA A 83 5.09 6.26 2.62
CA ALA A 83 3.68 6.14 2.98
C ALA A 83 2.78 7.04 2.12
N GLY A 84 3.18 8.30 1.89
CA GLY A 84 2.46 9.23 1.02
C GLY A 84 2.38 8.73 -0.43
N PHE A 85 3.44 8.14 -0.94
CA PHE A 85 3.44 7.52 -2.26
C PHE A 85 2.42 6.38 -2.37
N PHE A 86 2.35 5.49 -1.37
CA PHE A 86 1.34 4.43 -1.32
C PHE A 86 -0.09 4.98 -1.19
N ALA A 87 -0.28 6.04 -0.43
CA ALA A 87 -1.57 6.73 -0.37
C ALA A 87 -1.99 7.28 -1.74
N LEU A 88 -1.06 7.88 -2.49
CA LEU A 88 -1.30 8.34 -3.86
C LEU A 88 -1.66 7.19 -4.80
N LEU A 89 -0.96 6.06 -4.72
CA LEU A 89 -1.34 4.86 -5.47
C LEU A 89 -2.77 4.42 -5.14
N GLY A 90 -3.18 4.48 -3.87
CA GLY A 90 -4.55 4.22 -3.45
C GLY A 90 -5.57 5.19 -4.06
N VAL A 91 -5.26 6.50 -4.07
CA VAL A 91 -6.12 7.53 -4.68
C VAL A 91 -6.32 7.28 -6.18
N PHE A 92 -5.24 7.01 -6.91
CA PHE A 92 -5.34 6.73 -8.34
C PHE A 92 -5.98 5.37 -8.63
N SER A 93 -5.76 4.38 -7.78
CA SER A 93 -6.39 3.06 -7.89
C SER A 93 -7.91 3.14 -7.72
N ARG A 94 -8.42 4.05 -6.86
CA ARG A 94 -9.88 4.31 -6.74
C ARG A 94 -10.52 4.82 -8.03
N LYS A 95 -9.74 5.36 -8.96
CA LYS A 95 -10.21 5.78 -10.29
C LYS A 95 -10.23 4.62 -11.30
N GLU A 96 -10.08 3.38 -10.83
CA GLU A 96 -10.06 2.15 -11.65
C GLU A 96 -8.96 2.14 -12.73
N ILE A 97 -7.87 2.87 -12.49
CA ILE A 97 -6.69 2.89 -13.36
C ILE A 97 -5.89 1.60 -13.14
N ALA A 98 -6.23 0.55 -13.88
CA ALA A 98 -5.64 -0.78 -13.70
C ALA A 98 -4.10 -0.81 -13.71
N PRO A 99 -3.35 -0.09 -14.57
CA PRO A 99 -1.90 -0.07 -14.52
C PRO A 99 -1.34 0.45 -13.19
N VAL A 100 -1.96 1.48 -12.62
CA VAL A 100 -1.53 2.05 -11.32
C VAL A 100 -1.80 1.06 -10.19
N TYR A 101 -2.94 0.39 -10.24
CA TYR A 101 -3.30 -0.64 -9.28
C TYR A 101 -2.27 -1.80 -9.29
N VAL A 102 -1.93 -2.29 -10.49
CA VAL A 102 -0.93 -3.35 -10.66
C VAL A 102 0.45 -2.89 -10.19
N LEU A 103 0.85 -1.64 -10.51
CA LEU A 103 2.11 -1.07 -10.02
C LEU A 103 2.17 -1.11 -8.49
N GLY A 104 1.10 -0.67 -7.82
CA GLY A 104 1.03 -0.71 -6.36
C GLY A 104 1.15 -2.12 -5.79
N MET A 105 0.47 -3.10 -6.41
CA MET A 105 0.60 -4.51 -6.02
C MET A 105 2.03 -5.05 -6.19
N VAL A 106 2.68 -4.73 -7.31
CA VAL A 106 4.07 -5.19 -7.59
C VAL A 106 5.03 -4.57 -6.59
N LEU A 107 4.93 -3.27 -6.34
CA LEU A 107 5.79 -2.58 -5.36
C LEU A 107 5.59 -3.13 -3.95
N TYR A 108 4.34 -3.38 -3.55
CA TYR A 108 4.05 -3.98 -2.24
C TYR A 108 4.51 -5.44 -2.15
N GLY A 109 4.44 -6.18 -3.25
CA GLY A 109 4.99 -7.54 -3.33
C GLY A 109 6.51 -7.56 -3.19
N LEU A 110 7.22 -6.63 -3.85
CA LEU A 110 8.68 -6.48 -3.70
C LEU A 110 9.05 -6.08 -2.28
N ASP A 111 8.27 -5.22 -1.64
CA ASP A 111 8.44 -4.85 -0.25
C ASP A 111 8.29 -6.06 0.70
N GLY A 112 7.33 -6.96 0.42
CA GLY A 112 7.18 -8.23 1.14
C GLY A 112 8.39 -9.17 0.95
N VAL A 113 9.04 -9.15 -0.21
CA VAL A 113 10.28 -9.91 -0.44
C VAL A 113 11.43 -9.37 0.43
N LEU A 114 11.51 -8.06 0.66
CA LEU A 114 12.48 -7.49 1.60
C LEU A 114 12.28 -8.05 3.01
N LEU A 115 11.04 -8.10 3.50
CA LEU A 115 10.74 -8.66 4.82
C LEU A 115 11.09 -10.15 4.91
N LEU A 116 10.89 -10.90 3.82
CA LEU A 116 11.30 -12.31 3.75
C LEU A 116 12.81 -12.47 3.90
N LEU A 117 13.61 -11.58 3.29
CA LEU A 117 15.07 -11.58 3.44
C LEU A 117 15.52 -11.28 4.87
N PHE A 118 14.75 -10.48 5.60
CA PHE A 118 14.98 -10.19 7.03
C PHE A 118 14.36 -11.22 7.97
N GLN A 119 13.71 -12.27 7.44
CA GLN A 119 13.02 -13.32 8.23
C GLN A 119 11.92 -12.77 9.14
N ASP A 120 11.32 -11.64 8.77
CA ASP A 120 10.14 -11.11 9.45
C ASP A 120 8.87 -11.85 8.99
N TRP A 121 8.67 -13.05 9.55
CA TRP A 121 7.56 -13.94 9.17
C TRP A 121 6.18 -13.32 9.42
N LEU A 122 6.06 -12.48 10.46
CA LEU A 122 4.79 -11.81 10.76
C LEU A 122 4.49 -10.75 9.69
N GLY A 123 5.48 -9.92 9.36
CA GLY A 123 5.38 -8.93 8.29
C GLY A 123 5.09 -9.58 6.93
N VAL A 124 5.77 -10.69 6.60
CA VAL A 124 5.49 -11.47 5.37
C VAL A 124 4.06 -11.97 5.34
N GLY A 125 3.55 -12.54 6.45
CA GLY A 125 2.18 -13.04 6.55
C GLY A 125 1.15 -11.94 6.27
N VAL A 126 1.36 -10.75 6.82
CA VAL A 126 0.49 -9.59 6.59
C VAL A 126 0.58 -9.10 5.14
N HIS A 127 1.79 -9.09 4.54
CA HIS A 127 1.96 -8.72 3.12
C HIS A 127 1.21 -9.68 2.20
N VAL A 128 1.29 -10.99 2.45
CA VAL A 128 0.53 -11.99 1.69
C VAL A 128 -0.98 -11.73 1.83
N LEU A 129 -1.47 -11.49 3.04
CA LEU A 129 -2.89 -11.20 3.27
C LEU A 129 -3.34 -9.96 2.49
N ALA A 130 -2.61 -8.85 2.60
CA ALA A 130 -2.94 -7.63 1.88
C ALA A 130 -2.89 -7.82 0.36
N LEU A 131 -1.89 -8.55 -0.16
CA LEU A 131 -1.78 -8.87 -1.59
C LEU A 131 -2.96 -9.72 -2.07
N LEU A 132 -3.50 -10.63 -1.26
CA LEU A 132 -4.70 -11.39 -1.61
C LEU A 132 -5.92 -10.47 -1.78
N TYR A 133 -6.13 -9.51 -0.88
CA TYR A 133 -7.19 -8.51 -1.01
C TYR A 133 -6.97 -7.62 -2.24
N LEU A 134 -5.76 -7.15 -2.46
CA LEU A 134 -5.43 -6.34 -3.64
C LEU A 134 -5.62 -7.14 -4.94
N ALA A 135 -5.22 -8.42 -4.99
CA ALA A 135 -5.45 -9.28 -6.15
C ALA A 135 -6.94 -9.47 -6.43
N ARG A 136 -7.76 -9.61 -5.39
CA ARG A 136 -9.22 -9.68 -5.51
C ARG A 136 -9.78 -8.38 -6.08
N GLY A 137 -9.33 -7.23 -5.58
CA GLY A 137 -9.73 -5.91 -6.08
C GLY A 137 -9.38 -5.72 -7.57
N TYR A 138 -8.21 -6.18 -8.01
CA TYR A 138 -7.83 -6.16 -9.42
C TYR A 138 -8.76 -7.01 -10.30
N GLN A 139 -9.15 -8.21 -9.83
CA GLN A 139 -10.11 -9.06 -10.53
C GLN A 139 -11.47 -8.37 -10.64
N THR A 140 -11.87 -7.62 -9.61
CA THR A 140 -13.11 -6.86 -9.59
C THR A 140 -13.10 -5.72 -10.63
N ILE A 141 -11.98 -4.98 -10.76
CA ILE A 141 -11.81 -3.98 -11.84
C ILE A 141 -12.03 -4.62 -13.21
N ARG A 142 -11.44 -5.79 -13.45
CA ARG A 142 -11.59 -6.49 -14.73
C ARG A 142 -13.04 -6.84 -15.01
N LYS A 143 -13.75 -7.42 -14.03
CA LYS A 143 -15.17 -7.76 -14.16
C LYS A 143 -16.05 -6.54 -14.43
N LEU A 144 -15.83 -5.43 -13.72
CA LEU A 144 -16.56 -4.19 -13.96
C LEU A 144 -16.37 -3.66 -15.38
N LYS A 145 -15.14 -3.71 -15.91
CA LYS A 145 -14.85 -3.33 -17.29
C LYS A 145 -15.49 -4.27 -18.33
N GLU A 146 -15.50 -5.56 -18.08
CA GLU A 146 -16.15 -6.56 -18.95
C GLU A 146 -17.67 -6.32 -19.02
N ILE A 147 -18.32 -6.08 -17.87
CA ILE A 147 -19.75 -5.75 -17.80
C ILE A 147 -20.02 -4.43 -18.57
N GLY A 148 -19.20 -3.39 -18.35
CA GLY A 148 -19.37 -2.11 -19.03
C GLY A 148 -19.19 -2.20 -20.55
N SER A 149 -18.30 -3.06 -21.04
CA SER A 149 -18.07 -3.26 -22.47
C SER A 149 -19.11 -4.15 -23.16
N ALA A 150 -19.79 -5.01 -22.40
CA ALA A 150 -20.82 -5.91 -22.92
C ALA A 150 -22.18 -5.22 -23.12
N MET A 151 -22.37 -4.01 -22.58
CA MET A 151 -23.63 -3.26 -22.74
C MET A 151 -23.66 -2.55 -24.10
N PRO A 152 -24.78 -2.67 -24.86
CA PRO A 152 -24.95 -1.94 -26.12
C PRO A 152 -24.92 -0.43 -25.83
N SER A 153 -24.23 0.33 -26.71
CA SER A 153 -24.21 1.79 -26.63
C SER A 153 -25.65 2.36 -26.68
N PRO A 154 -25.96 3.39 -25.90
CA PRO A 154 -27.29 3.98 -25.87
C PRO A 154 -27.81 4.48 -27.23
N GLU A 155 -26.93 4.69 -28.19
CA GLU A 155 -27.29 5.15 -29.54
C GLU A 155 -28.05 4.12 -30.39
N LEU A 156 -27.99 2.83 -30.07
CA LEU A 156 -28.67 1.79 -30.85
C LEU A 156 -30.10 1.46 -30.37
N VAL A 157 -30.57 2.11 -29.32
CA VAL A 157 -31.92 1.86 -28.76
C VAL A 157 -32.98 2.82 -29.33
N ASN A 158 -32.58 3.83 -30.09
CA ASN A 158 -33.46 4.86 -30.66
C ASN A 158 -33.66 4.75 -32.18
N VAL A 159 -33.64 3.54 -32.75
CA VAL A 159 -34.00 3.30 -34.15
C VAL A 159 -35.26 2.44 -34.26
#